data_fabb4368e207fe7f73182837a052836f
#
_entry.id   fabb4368e207fe7f73182837a052836f
#
_cell.length_a   1.000
_cell.length_b   1.000
_cell.length_c   1.000
_cell.angle_alpha   90.00
_cell.angle_beta   90.00
_cell.angle_gamma   90.00
#
_symmetry.space_group_name_H-M   'P 1'
#
loop_
_entity.id
_entity.type
_entity.pdbx_description
1 polymer ?
#
loop_
_entity_poly.entity_id
_entity_poly.type
_entity_poly.pdbx_seq_one_letter_code
_entity_poly.pdbx_strand_id
1 'polypeptide(L)'
;MRLSDNHSIAYCLVGYICAWLRCYYPGEFITTYLNHAKNDDDITGGTELAEEYGIPIEPPRFGLSKSVYAYSKDQHVISKGLSSLKGYGEEVGNALYEVGSTNPARFTDALKALDARSIKAAKILPLIQIDYFASYGNTVELTRILNVFDFFKQGNAKKISKEKVSGTDIERLLQKYATDRGVKGDVQKSYTITDMDGLLHEAEDTILSLGL
;
A
#
# COMPACT_ATOMS: atom_id res chain seq x y z
N MET A 1 -10.75 -32.89 -36.87
CA MET A 1 -12.01 -32.38 -36.32
C MET A 1 -12.44 -31.21 -37.19
N ARG A 2 -13.50 -31.32 -38.00
CA ARG A 2 -14.01 -30.19 -38.80
C ARG A 2 -14.76 -29.23 -37.87
N LEU A 3 -14.25 -28.02 -37.74
CA LEU A 3 -15.01 -26.93 -37.09
C LEU A 3 -16.29 -26.71 -37.93
N SER A 4 -17.46 -26.69 -37.30
CA SER A 4 -18.70 -26.34 -38.00
C SER A 4 -18.62 -24.87 -38.46
N ASP A 5 -19.24 -24.54 -39.60
CA ASP A 5 -19.22 -23.18 -40.16
C ASP A 5 -19.70 -22.14 -39.17
N ASN A 6 -20.65 -22.50 -38.31
CA ASN A 6 -21.14 -21.62 -37.21
C ASN A 6 -20.05 -21.27 -36.17
N HIS A 7 -19.14 -22.23 -35.87
CA HIS A 7 -18.00 -21.98 -34.98
C HIS A 7 -17.00 -21.02 -35.63
N SER A 8 -16.69 -21.22 -36.90
CA SER A 8 -15.76 -20.37 -37.64
C SER A 8 -16.24 -18.93 -37.74
N ILE A 9 -17.53 -18.71 -38.03
CA ILE A 9 -18.12 -17.36 -38.10
C ILE A 9 -18.06 -16.68 -36.74
N ALA A 10 -18.42 -17.37 -35.63
CA ALA A 10 -18.40 -16.82 -34.29
C ALA A 10 -16.97 -16.41 -33.90
N TYR A 11 -15.95 -17.22 -34.12
CA TYR A 11 -14.56 -16.89 -33.82
C TYR A 11 -14.03 -15.74 -34.69
N CYS A 12 -14.37 -15.69 -35.98
CA CYS A 12 -14.00 -14.58 -36.86
C CYS A 12 -14.61 -13.25 -36.37
N LEU A 13 -15.88 -13.28 -35.93
CA LEU A 13 -16.54 -12.07 -35.38
C LEU A 13 -15.89 -11.59 -34.11
N VAL A 14 -15.58 -12.49 -33.16
CA VAL A 14 -14.88 -12.15 -31.93
C VAL A 14 -13.49 -11.56 -32.23
N GLY A 15 -12.73 -12.23 -33.15
CA GLY A 15 -11.41 -11.74 -33.58
C GLY A 15 -11.49 -10.34 -34.20
N TYR A 16 -12.49 -10.10 -35.04
CA TYR A 16 -12.74 -8.78 -35.63
C TYR A 16 -13.04 -7.70 -34.55
N ILE A 17 -13.92 -8.02 -33.60
CA ILE A 17 -14.26 -7.09 -32.50
C ILE A 17 -13.02 -6.79 -31.65
N CYS A 18 -12.21 -7.81 -31.32
CA CYS A 18 -10.96 -7.61 -30.58
C CYS A 18 -9.99 -6.70 -31.33
N ALA A 19 -9.80 -6.94 -32.64
CA ALA A 19 -8.94 -6.11 -33.47
C ALA A 19 -9.45 -4.66 -33.57
N TRP A 20 -10.77 -4.48 -33.70
CA TRP A 20 -11.40 -3.16 -33.71
C TRP A 20 -11.23 -2.43 -32.39
N LEU A 21 -11.48 -3.08 -31.25
CA LEU A 21 -11.28 -2.50 -29.90
C LEU A 21 -9.82 -2.12 -29.68
N ARG A 22 -8.87 -2.99 -30.06
CA ARG A 22 -7.44 -2.70 -29.98
C ARG A 22 -7.04 -1.46 -30.80
N CYS A 23 -7.65 -1.27 -31.97
CA CYS A 23 -7.34 -0.14 -32.83
C CYS A 23 -7.92 1.18 -32.32
N TYR A 24 -9.19 1.19 -31.91
CA TYR A 24 -9.91 2.41 -31.56
C TYR A 24 -9.95 2.75 -30.06
N TYR A 25 -9.72 1.74 -29.19
CA TYR A 25 -9.75 1.87 -27.73
C TYR A 25 -8.58 1.12 -27.10
N PRO A 26 -7.31 1.42 -27.50
CA PRO A 26 -6.15 0.64 -27.05
C PRO A 26 -5.97 0.65 -25.52
N GLY A 27 -6.17 1.79 -24.85
CA GLY A 27 -6.01 1.90 -23.40
C GLY A 27 -6.98 1.01 -22.63
N GLU A 28 -8.26 1.04 -22.98
CA GLU A 28 -9.29 0.21 -22.37
C GLU A 28 -9.08 -1.28 -22.70
N PHE A 29 -8.68 -1.58 -23.94
CA PHE A 29 -8.39 -2.95 -24.37
C PHE A 29 -7.22 -3.54 -23.59
N ILE A 30 -6.08 -2.84 -23.53
CA ILE A 30 -4.88 -3.29 -22.82
C ILE A 30 -5.15 -3.44 -21.33
N THR A 31 -5.85 -2.48 -20.72
CA THR A 31 -6.23 -2.56 -19.31
C THR A 31 -7.09 -3.79 -19.03
N THR A 32 -8.07 -4.06 -19.88
CA THR A 32 -8.91 -5.26 -19.75
C THR A 32 -8.09 -6.54 -19.93
N TYR A 33 -7.18 -6.56 -20.90
CA TYR A 33 -6.28 -7.68 -21.14
C TYR A 33 -5.40 -7.96 -19.91
N LEU A 34 -4.74 -6.93 -19.34
CA LEU A 34 -3.91 -7.04 -18.13
C LEU A 34 -4.71 -7.51 -16.91
N ASN A 35 -5.96 -7.07 -16.75
CA ASN A 35 -6.82 -7.51 -15.65
C ASN A 35 -7.27 -8.96 -15.75
N HIS A 36 -7.19 -9.56 -16.96
CA HIS A 36 -7.53 -10.96 -17.20
C HIS A 36 -6.29 -11.83 -17.43
N ALA A 37 -5.08 -11.28 -17.32
CA ALA A 37 -3.82 -12.01 -17.41
C ALA A 37 -3.76 -13.12 -16.35
N LYS A 38 -3.37 -14.33 -16.78
CA LYS A 38 -3.34 -15.53 -15.93
C LYS A 38 -1.93 -15.96 -15.55
N ASN A 39 -0.94 -15.47 -16.27
CA ASN A 39 0.47 -15.82 -16.13
C ASN A 39 1.37 -14.63 -16.49
N ASP A 40 2.66 -14.77 -16.25
CA ASP A 40 3.65 -13.73 -16.51
C ASP A 40 3.79 -13.40 -18.01
N ASP A 41 3.57 -14.38 -18.90
CA ASP A 41 3.62 -14.18 -20.35
C ASP A 41 2.48 -13.26 -20.80
N ASP A 42 1.28 -13.44 -20.26
CA ASP A 42 0.14 -12.55 -20.54
C ASP A 42 0.43 -11.12 -20.05
N ILE A 43 1.05 -10.97 -18.86
CA ILE A 43 1.43 -9.66 -18.33
C ILE A 43 2.48 -9.00 -19.22
N THR A 44 3.49 -9.76 -19.64
CA THR A 44 4.54 -9.29 -20.55
C THR A 44 3.93 -8.84 -21.88
N GLY A 45 3.09 -9.67 -22.50
CA GLY A 45 2.43 -9.33 -23.76
C GLY A 45 1.53 -8.08 -23.66
N GLY A 46 0.82 -7.92 -22.54
CA GLY A 46 0.04 -6.70 -22.28
C GLY A 46 0.91 -5.46 -22.08
N THR A 47 2.08 -5.62 -21.46
CA THR A 47 3.04 -4.53 -21.24
C THR A 47 3.69 -4.10 -22.56
N GLU A 48 4.16 -5.07 -23.38
CA GLU A 48 4.72 -4.80 -24.71
C GLU A 48 3.69 -4.10 -25.61
N LEU A 49 2.42 -4.53 -25.52
CA LEU A 49 1.34 -3.89 -26.26
C LEU A 49 1.11 -2.44 -25.80
N ALA A 50 1.20 -2.16 -24.50
CA ALA A 50 1.09 -0.80 -23.97
C ALA A 50 2.22 0.10 -24.52
N GLU A 51 3.45 -0.42 -24.55
CA GLU A 51 4.62 0.27 -25.14
C GLU A 51 4.42 0.55 -26.63
N GLU A 52 3.91 -0.41 -27.41
CA GLU A 52 3.62 -0.26 -28.85
C GLU A 52 2.64 0.92 -29.11
N TYR A 53 1.67 1.09 -28.22
CA TYR A 53 0.68 2.17 -28.32
C TYR A 53 1.10 3.47 -27.62
N GLY A 54 2.31 3.51 -27.01
CA GLY A 54 2.82 4.68 -26.28
C GLY A 54 2.02 4.99 -25.01
N ILE A 55 1.41 3.96 -24.38
CA ILE A 55 0.63 4.09 -23.15
C ILE A 55 1.51 3.62 -21.98
N PRO A 56 2.06 4.52 -21.15
CA PRO A 56 2.88 4.14 -20.02
C PRO A 56 2.05 3.38 -18.95
N ILE A 57 2.67 2.38 -18.32
CA ILE A 57 2.13 1.70 -17.16
C ILE A 57 2.84 2.23 -15.92
N GLU A 58 2.12 2.98 -15.08
CA GLU A 58 2.65 3.53 -13.85
C GLU A 58 2.57 2.55 -12.68
N PRO A 59 3.58 2.59 -11.77
CA PRO A 59 3.54 1.81 -10.53
C PRO A 59 2.36 2.22 -9.66
N PRO A 60 1.91 1.32 -8.76
CA PRO A 60 0.80 1.64 -7.87
C PRO A 60 1.19 2.72 -6.86
N ARG A 61 0.25 3.64 -6.56
CA ARG A 61 0.42 4.74 -5.60
C ARG A 61 -0.75 4.79 -4.63
N PHE A 62 -0.45 5.08 -3.36
CA PHE A 62 -1.46 5.19 -2.31
C PHE A 62 -2.48 6.28 -2.61
N GLY A 63 -3.75 5.96 -2.43
CA GLY A 63 -4.87 6.87 -2.69
C GLY A 63 -5.24 7.04 -4.17
N LEU A 64 -4.41 6.59 -5.11
CA LEU A 64 -4.66 6.71 -6.54
C LEU A 64 -4.96 5.36 -7.20
N SER A 65 -4.19 4.33 -6.87
CA SER A 65 -4.31 3.02 -7.52
C SER A 65 -5.40 2.18 -6.89
N LYS A 66 -6.26 1.64 -7.74
CA LYS A 66 -7.30 0.67 -7.36
C LYS A 66 -6.71 -0.73 -7.19
N SER A 67 -7.54 -1.69 -6.80
CA SER A 67 -7.14 -3.10 -6.73
C SER A 67 -6.73 -3.68 -8.09
N VAL A 68 -7.37 -3.25 -9.17
CA VAL A 68 -7.13 -3.70 -10.55
C VAL A 68 -6.46 -2.62 -11.39
N TYR A 69 -5.88 -3.00 -12.54
CA TYR A 69 -5.39 -2.02 -13.51
C TYR A 69 -6.51 -1.07 -13.92
N ALA A 70 -6.19 0.22 -14.05
CA ALA A 70 -7.14 1.24 -14.45
C ALA A 70 -6.51 2.18 -15.49
N TYR A 71 -7.23 2.46 -16.58
CA TYR A 71 -6.81 3.40 -17.60
C TYR A 71 -7.36 4.80 -17.30
N SER A 72 -6.49 5.79 -17.29
CA SER A 72 -6.83 7.21 -17.26
C SER A 72 -6.79 7.77 -18.66
N LYS A 73 -7.95 8.07 -19.24
CA LYS A 73 -8.05 8.62 -20.60
C LYS A 73 -7.46 10.01 -20.71
N ASP A 74 -7.66 10.84 -19.67
CA ASP A 74 -7.19 12.22 -19.64
C ASP A 74 -5.65 12.32 -19.58
N GLN A 75 -5.02 11.39 -18.83
CA GLN A 75 -3.57 11.34 -18.69
C GLN A 75 -2.89 10.40 -19.68
N HIS A 76 -3.67 9.61 -20.43
CA HIS A 76 -3.21 8.58 -21.35
C HIS A 76 -2.22 7.59 -20.70
N VAL A 77 -2.58 7.08 -19.52
CA VAL A 77 -1.74 6.23 -18.67
C VAL A 77 -2.55 5.07 -18.09
N ILE A 78 -1.93 3.90 -17.93
CA ILE A 78 -2.47 2.76 -17.20
C ILE A 78 -1.82 2.72 -15.81
N SER A 79 -2.62 2.81 -14.76
CA SER A 79 -2.16 2.61 -13.38
C SER A 79 -2.19 1.13 -13.03
N LYS A 80 -1.08 0.61 -12.53
CA LYS A 80 -0.97 -0.80 -12.11
C LYS A 80 -1.84 -1.06 -10.89
N GLY A 81 -2.63 -2.15 -10.95
CA GLY A 81 -3.48 -2.57 -9.83
C GLY A 81 -2.71 -3.31 -8.75
N LEU A 82 -3.14 -3.14 -7.49
CA LEU A 82 -2.49 -3.81 -6.35
C LEU A 82 -2.65 -5.32 -6.35
N SER A 83 -3.73 -5.87 -6.92
CA SER A 83 -3.95 -7.31 -7.03
C SER A 83 -2.95 -8.01 -7.97
N SER A 84 -2.24 -7.25 -8.82
CA SER A 84 -1.14 -7.77 -9.64
C SER A 84 0.12 -8.07 -8.83
N LEU A 85 0.22 -7.56 -7.61
CA LEU A 85 1.33 -7.82 -6.71
C LEU A 85 1.08 -9.13 -5.93
N LYS A 86 2.08 -9.99 -5.89
CA LYS A 86 1.99 -11.28 -5.20
C LYS A 86 1.64 -11.08 -3.72
N GLY A 87 0.55 -11.69 -3.27
CA GLY A 87 0.10 -11.62 -1.89
C GLY A 87 -0.88 -10.49 -1.58
N TYR A 88 -1.31 -9.71 -2.59
CA TYR A 88 -2.34 -8.69 -2.45
C TYR A 88 -3.57 -9.10 -3.26
N GLY A 89 -4.59 -9.62 -2.59
CA GLY A 89 -5.88 -9.90 -3.23
C GLY A 89 -6.69 -8.62 -3.44
N GLU A 90 -7.78 -8.75 -4.18
CA GLU A 90 -8.68 -7.63 -4.49
C GLU A 90 -9.23 -6.95 -3.23
N GLU A 91 -9.55 -7.73 -2.20
CA GLU A 91 -10.06 -7.23 -0.92
C GLU A 91 -9.04 -6.29 -0.22
N VAL A 92 -7.76 -6.71 -0.16
CA VAL A 92 -6.69 -5.89 0.42
C VAL A 92 -6.44 -4.64 -0.42
N GLY A 93 -6.44 -4.78 -1.75
CA GLY A 93 -6.29 -3.65 -2.67
C GLY A 93 -7.41 -2.62 -2.51
N ASN A 94 -8.65 -3.07 -2.38
CA ASN A 94 -9.79 -2.19 -2.16
C ASN A 94 -9.70 -1.47 -0.80
N ALA A 95 -9.31 -2.18 0.27
CA ALA A 95 -9.13 -1.59 1.59
C ALA A 95 -8.01 -0.52 1.60
N LEU A 96 -6.90 -0.76 0.89
CA LEU A 96 -5.82 0.22 0.71
C LEU A 96 -6.29 1.46 -0.06
N TYR A 97 -7.06 1.27 -1.14
CA TYR A 97 -7.62 2.36 -1.92
C TYR A 97 -8.62 3.19 -1.11
N GLU A 98 -9.51 2.54 -0.35
CA GLU A 98 -10.48 3.24 0.50
C GLU A 98 -9.81 4.09 1.58
N VAL A 99 -8.78 3.55 2.27
CA VAL A 99 -8.01 4.34 3.25
C VAL A 99 -7.28 5.48 2.55
N GLY A 100 -6.66 5.22 1.41
CA GLY A 100 -5.96 6.26 0.65
C GLY A 100 -6.87 7.38 0.16
N SER A 101 -8.11 7.06 -0.24
CA SER A 101 -9.09 8.07 -0.69
C SER A 101 -9.59 8.99 0.42
N THR A 102 -9.43 8.62 1.70
CA THR A 102 -9.67 9.54 2.83
C THR A 102 -8.57 10.60 2.99
N ASN A 103 -7.46 10.45 2.24
CA ASN A 103 -6.31 11.34 2.23
C ASN A 103 -5.79 11.65 3.65
N PRO A 104 -5.34 10.64 4.42
CA PRO A 104 -4.81 10.84 5.76
C PRO A 104 -3.65 11.86 5.74
N ALA A 105 -3.66 12.80 6.66
CA ALA A 105 -2.65 13.86 6.71
C ALA A 105 -1.26 13.33 7.10
N ARG A 106 -1.20 12.22 7.85
CA ARG A 106 0.03 11.61 8.37
C ARG A 106 0.08 10.14 8.02
N PHE A 107 1.30 9.61 7.88
CA PHE A 107 1.49 8.18 7.62
C PHE A 107 1.03 7.31 8.81
N THR A 108 1.24 7.77 10.04
CA THR A 108 0.74 7.09 11.25
C THR A 108 -0.79 6.99 11.29
N ASP A 109 -1.51 7.99 10.78
CA ASP A 109 -2.97 7.93 10.68
C ASP A 109 -3.42 6.93 9.61
N ALA A 110 -2.70 6.88 8.47
CA ALA A 110 -2.90 5.83 7.47
C ALA A 110 -2.67 4.44 8.06
N LEU A 111 -1.58 4.24 8.83
CA LEU A 111 -1.27 2.97 9.48
C LEU A 111 -2.37 2.53 10.46
N LYS A 112 -2.92 3.45 11.25
CA LYS A 112 -4.06 3.17 12.16
C LYS A 112 -5.29 2.71 11.40
N ALA A 113 -5.64 3.41 10.32
CA ALA A 113 -6.79 3.08 9.50
C ALA A 113 -6.63 1.73 8.78
N LEU A 114 -5.41 1.40 8.31
CA LEU A 114 -5.07 0.11 7.71
C LEU A 114 -5.11 -1.02 8.74
N ASP A 115 -4.60 -0.76 9.94
CA ASP A 115 -4.62 -1.74 11.00
C ASP A 115 -6.03 -2.09 11.47
N ALA A 116 -6.92 -1.11 11.57
CA ALA A 116 -8.35 -1.33 11.86
C ALA A 116 -9.02 -2.26 10.81
N ARG A 117 -8.47 -2.32 9.59
CA ARG A 117 -8.89 -3.25 8.51
C ARG A 117 -8.06 -4.53 8.46
N SER A 118 -7.32 -4.85 9.51
CA SER A 118 -6.48 -6.05 9.62
C SER A 118 -5.30 -6.13 8.64
N ILE A 119 -4.90 -5.01 8.03
CA ILE A 119 -3.71 -4.91 7.20
C ILE A 119 -2.50 -4.67 8.11
N LYS A 120 -1.67 -5.69 8.30
CA LYS A 120 -0.55 -5.70 9.25
C LYS A 120 0.75 -5.24 8.61
N ALA A 121 1.77 -4.93 9.43
CA ALA A 121 3.10 -4.50 9.01
C ALA A 121 3.73 -5.40 7.93
N ALA A 122 3.53 -6.72 8.00
CA ALA A 122 4.01 -7.66 6.99
C ALA A 122 3.46 -7.41 5.56
N LYS A 123 2.27 -6.79 5.44
CA LYS A 123 1.69 -6.36 4.16
C LYS A 123 2.11 -4.94 3.78
N ILE A 124 2.42 -4.09 4.76
CA ILE A 124 2.74 -2.68 4.54
C ILE A 124 4.21 -2.54 4.12
N LEU A 125 5.12 -3.29 4.74
CA LEU A 125 6.56 -3.19 4.45
C LEU A 125 6.93 -3.40 2.97
N PRO A 126 6.43 -4.42 2.25
CA PRO A 126 6.73 -4.55 0.82
C PRO A 126 6.17 -3.39 -0.02
N LEU A 127 5.04 -2.79 0.39
CA LEU A 127 4.49 -1.60 -0.29
C LEU A 127 5.37 -0.37 -0.09
N ILE A 128 5.97 -0.20 1.09
CA ILE A 128 6.97 0.86 1.33
C ILE A 128 8.17 0.67 0.41
N GLN A 129 8.63 -0.58 0.22
CA GLN A 129 9.80 -0.91 -0.61
C GLN A 129 9.61 -0.61 -2.11
N ILE A 130 8.36 -0.57 -2.60
CA ILE A 130 8.03 -0.20 -3.98
C ILE A 130 7.55 1.25 -4.11
N ASP A 131 7.83 2.08 -3.12
CA ASP A 131 7.46 3.50 -3.08
C ASP A 131 5.95 3.79 -3.18
N TYR A 132 5.10 2.80 -2.80
CA TYR A 132 3.64 2.96 -2.82
C TYR A 132 3.15 4.13 -1.95
N PHE A 133 3.85 4.40 -0.85
CA PHE A 133 3.57 5.47 0.11
C PHE A 133 4.50 6.69 -0.05
N ALA A 134 5.12 6.86 -1.21
CA ALA A 134 6.12 7.94 -1.45
C ALA A 134 5.61 9.36 -1.15
N SER A 135 4.30 9.59 -1.11
CA SER A 135 3.71 10.88 -0.73
C SER A 135 3.96 11.28 0.73
N TYR A 136 4.32 10.33 1.60
CA TYR A 136 4.55 10.57 3.04
C TYR A 136 6.03 10.67 3.42
N GLY A 137 6.94 10.19 2.60
CA GLY A 137 8.38 10.18 2.88
C GLY A 137 9.11 9.11 2.08
N ASN A 138 10.41 8.97 2.33
CA ASN A 138 11.22 7.95 1.68
C ASN A 138 11.10 6.58 2.35
N THR A 139 11.58 5.54 1.69
CA THR A 139 11.51 4.14 2.15
C THR A 139 12.12 3.94 3.54
N VAL A 140 13.22 4.64 3.86
CA VAL A 140 13.92 4.49 5.17
C VAL A 140 13.10 5.12 6.29
N GLU A 141 12.61 6.33 6.08
CA GLU A 141 11.76 7.07 7.01
C GLU A 141 10.48 6.29 7.32
N LEU A 142 9.76 5.87 6.26
CA LEU A 142 8.51 5.13 6.40
C LEU A 142 8.70 3.77 7.08
N THR A 143 9.80 3.08 6.81
CA THR A 143 10.13 1.82 7.51
C THR A 143 10.36 2.05 9.00
N ARG A 144 11.03 3.15 9.38
CA ARG A 144 11.24 3.51 10.80
C ARG A 144 9.92 3.85 11.48
N ILE A 145 9.06 4.65 10.83
CA ILE A 145 7.74 5.00 11.35
C ILE A 145 6.90 3.73 11.53
N LEU A 146 6.90 2.81 10.57
CA LEU A 146 6.21 1.53 10.68
C LEU A 146 6.70 0.69 11.86
N ASN A 147 8.02 0.62 12.06
CA ASN A 147 8.61 -0.11 13.18
C ASN A 147 8.22 0.49 14.55
N VAL A 148 8.22 1.82 14.66
CA VAL A 148 7.76 2.52 15.87
C VAL A 148 6.28 2.26 16.11
N PHE A 149 5.46 2.36 15.07
CA PHE A 149 4.03 2.06 15.16
C PHE A 149 3.76 0.62 15.62
N ASP A 150 4.43 -0.36 15.00
CA ASP A 150 4.25 -1.78 15.33
C ASP A 150 4.76 -2.10 16.75
N PHE A 151 5.86 -1.48 17.18
CA PHE A 151 6.37 -1.59 18.54
C PHE A 151 5.34 -1.17 19.59
N PHE A 152 4.70 -0.02 19.40
CA PHE A 152 3.72 0.50 20.35
C PHE A 152 2.38 -0.23 20.30
N LYS A 153 2.09 -0.90 19.19
CA LYS A 153 0.89 -1.69 19.00
C LYS A 153 1.00 -3.10 19.59
N GLN A 154 2.19 -3.72 19.52
CA GLN A 154 2.42 -5.09 20.01
C GLN A 154 2.36 -5.14 21.53
N GLY A 155 1.31 -5.76 22.03
CA GLY A 155 1.14 -6.14 23.42
C GLY A 155 0.82 -4.98 24.34
N ASN A 156 -0.36 -5.03 24.93
CA ASN A 156 -0.81 -4.10 25.99
C ASN A 156 -0.11 -2.73 25.95
N ALA A 157 -0.17 -2.08 24.83
CA ALA A 157 0.62 -0.92 24.39
C ALA A 157 0.56 0.30 25.32
N LYS A 158 -0.12 0.18 26.44
CA LYS A 158 -0.21 1.22 27.47
C LYS A 158 0.84 1.08 28.58
N LYS A 159 1.59 -0.05 28.62
CA LYS A 159 2.63 -0.27 29.65
C LYS A 159 3.91 -0.78 29.02
N ILE A 160 4.97 0.01 29.09
CA ILE A 160 6.30 -0.32 28.56
C ILE A 160 7.29 -0.37 29.70
N SER A 161 8.04 -1.48 29.80
CA SER A 161 9.13 -1.61 30.79
C SER A 161 10.24 -0.61 30.51
N LYS A 162 10.69 0.12 31.53
CA LYS A 162 11.82 1.04 31.45
C LYS A 162 13.11 0.39 30.96
N GLU A 163 13.36 -0.86 31.37
CA GLU A 163 14.55 -1.61 30.97
C GLU A 163 14.65 -1.81 29.43
N LYS A 164 13.50 -1.91 28.74
CA LYS A 164 13.47 -2.13 27.29
C LYS A 164 13.77 -0.88 26.48
N VAL A 165 13.58 0.29 27.02
CA VAL A 165 13.68 1.57 26.31
C VAL A 165 14.76 2.49 26.88
N SER A 166 15.40 2.09 28.00
CA SER A 166 16.46 2.88 28.62
C SER A 166 17.62 3.14 27.65
N GLY A 167 17.99 4.42 27.53
CA GLY A 167 19.05 4.86 26.64
C GLY A 167 18.68 4.95 25.16
N THR A 168 17.39 4.76 24.80
CA THR A 168 16.91 4.92 23.43
C THR A 168 16.18 6.26 23.22
N ASP A 169 16.09 6.72 21.99
CA ASP A 169 15.30 7.93 21.66
C ASP A 169 13.81 7.77 22.00
N ILE A 170 13.34 6.54 22.09
CA ILE A 170 11.98 6.22 22.53
C ILE A 170 11.75 6.64 24.00
N GLU A 171 12.77 6.59 24.85
CA GLU A 171 12.66 7.00 26.24
C GLU A 171 12.27 8.49 26.38
N ARG A 172 12.83 9.37 25.54
CA ARG A 172 12.50 10.80 25.54
C ARG A 172 11.04 11.05 25.15
N LEU A 173 10.54 10.33 24.15
CA LEU A 173 9.15 10.39 23.75
C LEU A 173 8.22 9.88 24.84
N LEU A 174 8.58 8.79 25.52
CA LEU A 174 7.80 8.23 26.60
C LEU A 174 7.73 9.16 27.83
N GLN A 175 8.79 9.89 28.13
CA GLN A 175 8.78 10.88 29.23
C GLN A 175 7.74 11.99 28.99
N LYS A 176 7.45 12.33 27.75
CA LYS A 176 6.48 13.36 27.39
C LYS A 176 5.03 12.84 27.37
N TYR A 177 4.80 11.62 26.86
CA TYR A 177 3.46 11.08 26.59
C TYR A 177 3.04 9.94 27.53
N ALA A 178 3.86 9.62 28.51
CA ALA A 178 3.59 8.54 29.44
C ALA A 178 3.73 9.02 30.89
N THR A 179 2.96 8.39 31.77
CA THR A 179 3.11 8.58 33.21
C THR A 179 3.87 7.39 33.81
N ASP A 180 4.81 7.73 34.72
CA ASP A 180 5.45 6.72 35.55
C ASP A 180 4.45 6.12 36.54
N ARG A 181 4.28 4.80 36.51
CA ARG A 181 3.57 4.10 37.57
C ARG A 181 4.56 3.46 38.52
N GLY A 182 4.59 4.02 39.75
CA GLY A 182 5.28 3.40 40.86
C GLY A 182 4.58 2.09 41.27
N VAL A 183 5.35 1.03 41.46
CA VAL A 183 4.91 -0.11 42.28
C VAL A 183 5.12 0.28 43.74
N LYS A 184 4.19 -0.05 44.65
CA LYS A 184 4.38 0.13 46.09
C LYS A 184 5.74 -0.45 46.48
N GLY A 185 6.71 0.41 46.84
CA GLY A 185 8.06 0.03 47.25
C GLY A 185 9.16 0.44 46.27
N ASP A 186 9.27 1.65 45.84
CA ASP A 186 10.44 2.41 45.38
C ASP A 186 10.99 2.28 43.97
N VAL A 187 10.56 1.39 43.09
CA VAL A 187 11.10 1.37 41.73
C VAL A 187 9.99 1.48 40.70
N GLN A 188 9.97 2.60 39.99
CA GLN A 188 9.09 2.77 38.82
C GLN A 188 9.61 1.91 37.68
N LYS A 189 8.90 0.80 37.39
CA LYS A 189 9.36 -0.21 36.42
C LYS A 189 8.79 -0.04 35.03
N SER A 190 7.74 0.79 34.85
CA SER A 190 7.08 0.91 33.55
C SER A 190 6.47 2.28 33.31
N TYR A 191 6.52 2.72 32.06
CA TYR A 191 5.75 3.84 31.55
C TYR A 191 4.33 3.40 31.21
N THR A 192 3.34 4.27 31.47
CA THR A 192 1.97 4.11 30.99
C THR A 192 1.68 5.25 30.05
N ILE A 193 1.42 4.93 28.77
CA ILE A 193 1.16 5.92 27.72
C ILE A 193 -0.25 6.46 27.92
N THR A 194 -0.36 7.80 28.06
CA THR A 194 -1.62 8.51 28.24
C THR A 194 -2.16 9.08 26.92
N ASP A 195 -1.27 9.45 26.00
CA ASP A 195 -1.59 9.97 24.67
C ASP A 195 -0.75 9.25 23.62
N MET A 196 -1.31 8.16 23.07
CA MET A 196 -0.65 7.36 22.03
C MET A 196 -0.59 8.11 20.71
N ASP A 197 -1.59 8.90 20.39
CA ASP A 197 -1.68 9.61 19.12
C ASP A 197 -0.64 10.72 19.05
N GLY A 198 -0.55 11.53 20.10
CA GLY A 198 0.49 12.54 20.21
C GLY A 198 1.89 11.97 20.16
N LEU A 199 2.14 10.83 20.82
CA LEU A 199 3.43 10.15 20.78
C LEU A 199 3.79 9.68 19.36
N LEU A 200 2.86 9.05 18.65
CA LEU A 200 3.11 8.55 17.30
C LEU A 200 3.33 9.70 16.30
N HIS A 201 2.57 10.79 16.42
CA HIS A 201 2.74 11.98 15.57
C HIS A 201 4.10 12.65 15.80
N GLU A 202 4.55 12.80 17.05
CA GLU A 202 5.87 13.39 17.34
C GLU A 202 7.01 12.48 16.91
N ALA A 203 6.85 11.15 17.03
CA ALA A 203 7.82 10.20 16.51
C ALA A 203 7.96 10.31 14.97
N GLU A 204 6.84 10.43 14.27
CA GLU A 204 6.82 10.65 12.82
C GLU A 204 7.52 11.96 12.44
N ASP A 205 7.15 13.10 13.09
CA ASP A 205 7.76 14.39 12.84
C ASP A 205 9.28 14.37 13.11
N THR A 206 9.71 13.68 14.15
CA THR A 206 11.13 13.53 14.48
C THR A 206 11.88 12.75 13.40
N ILE A 207 11.33 11.63 12.93
CA ILE A 207 11.95 10.80 11.90
C ILE A 207 12.04 11.57 10.58
N LEU A 208 10.98 12.25 10.17
CA LEU A 208 10.95 13.04 8.93
C LEU A 208 11.89 14.26 9.00
N SER A 209 12.06 14.88 10.18
CA SER A 209 12.97 16.03 10.36
C SER A 209 14.45 15.65 10.30
N LEU A 210 14.80 14.42 10.61
CA LEU A 210 16.18 13.94 10.59
C LEU A 210 16.72 13.72 9.17
N GLY A 211 15.87 13.57 8.17
CA GLY A 211 16.24 13.46 6.76
C GLY A 211 17.16 12.28 6.43
N LEU A 212 16.99 11.15 7.14
CA LEU A 212 17.91 10.00 7.11
C LEU A 212 17.45 8.91 6.13
#